data_ed2f8fb42e35ce40ebaddffa75e1c5da
#
_entry.id   ed2f8fb42e35ce40ebaddffa75e1c5da
#
_cell.length_a   1.000
_cell.length_b   1.000
_cell.length_c   1.000
_cell.angle_alpha   90.00
_cell.angle_beta   90.00
_cell.angle_gamma   90.00
#
_symmetry.space_group_name_H-M   'P 1'
#
loop_
_entity.id
_entity.type
_entity.pdbx_description
1 polymer ?
#
loop_
_entity_poly.entity_id
_entity_poly.type
_entity_poly.pdbx_seq_one_letter_code
_entity_poly.pdbx_strand_id
1 'polypeptide(L)'
;MEFSHYSVMLKECIDALDIKPNGIYVDCTAGGGGHSEAILERLDSGKLISLDQDDEAIETCKKRLARFGERSIIVKSNFSELERVLNELEIVHIDGVLMDLGVSSHQLDTPSRGFSYNSDAELDMRMNPRSPFSAYDVVNTYSEQELKKIIFDYGEERFAPQIARKIVLAREENPIKTTLELASIIKNAIPVGAAKKESQHPAKRTFQAIRIEVNHELDVITPAIETAVSRMNIGGRIAIMTFHSLEDRIVKTKYNDYAKACTCPANFPVCVCGNKAKLKVITKKPIIANNEELNENARSRSAKLRVAEKI
;
A
#
# COMPACT_ATOMS: atom_id res chain seq x y z
N MET A 1 -17.61 5.83 19.99
CA MET A 1 -16.39 5.06 20.27
C MET A 1 -15.23 5.86 19.75
N GLU A 2 -14.32 6.26 20.62
CA GLU A 2 -13.08 6.94 20.20
C GLU A 2 -12.26 5.96 19.37
N PHE A 3 -11.94 6.33 18.15
CA PHE A 3 -11.07 5.56 17.26
C PHE A 3 -9.64 5.63 17.80
N SER A 4 -9.26 4.67 18.64
CA SER A 4 -7.86 4.42 18.96
C SER A 4 -7.21 3.71 17.75
N HIS A 5 -6.87 4.48 16.74
CA HIS A 5 -6.19 3.97 15.54
C HIS A 5 -4.71 3.89 15.84
N TYR A 6 -4.23 2.71 16.14
CA TYR A 6 -2.80 2.42 16.21
C TYR A 6 -2.24 2.32 14.78
N SER A 7 -1.41 3.29 14.42
CA SER A 7 -0.64 3.21 13.17
C SER A 7 0.37 2.06 13.27
N VAL A 8 0.42 1.21 12.27
CA VAL A 8 1.30 0.03 12.25
C VAL A 8 2.76 0.48 12.30
N MET A 9 3.56 -0.10 13.23
CA MET A 9 5.00 0.15 13.36
C MET A 9 5.35 1.65 13.39
N LEU A 10 4.54 2.44 14.09
CA LEU A 10 4.66 3.90 14.14
C LEU A 10 6.07 4.35 14.52
N LYS A 11 6.62 3.79 15.60
CA LYS A 11 7.95 4.14 16.09
C LYS A 11 9.03 3.85 15.06
N GLU A 12 8.99 2.65 14.47
CA GLU A 12 9.97 2.21 13.50
C GLU A 12 9.94 3.09 12.22
N CYS A 13 8.74 3.50 11.78
CA CYS A 13 8.58 4.39 10.62
C CYS A 13 9.17 5.78 10.89
N ILE A 14 8.87 6.35 12.05
CA ILE A 14 9.37 7.69 12.41
C ILE A 14 10.89 7.69 12.63
N ASP A 15 11.42 6.67 13.32
CA ASP A 15 12.86 6.54 13.51
C ASP A 15 13.60 6.31 12.18
N ALA A 16 12.98 5.58 11.26
CA ALA A 16 13.54 5.31 9.93
C ALA A 16 13.68 6.56 9.05
N LEU A 17 12.77 7.52 9.19
CA LEU A 17 12.79 8.75 8.39
C LEU A 17 13.93 9.70 8.76
N ASP A 18 14.52 9.60 9.98
CA ASP A 18 15.60 10.47 10.47
C ASP A 18 15.23 11.96 10.30
N ILE A 19 14.11 12.33 10.92
CA ILE A 19 13.44 13.59 10.65
C ILE A 19 14.28 14.79 11.06
N LYS A 20 14.53 15.68 10.10
CA LYS A 20 15.15 16.99 10.31
C LYS A 20 14.08 18.01 10.70
N PRO A 21 14.24 18.79 11.77
CA PRO A 21 13.19 19.69 12.28
C PRO A 21 12.65 20.71 11.26
N ASN A 22 13.47 21.12 10.31
CA ASN A 22 13.13 22.13 9.30
C ASN A 22 12.88 21.51 7.90
N GLY A 23 12.83 20.16 7.80
CA GLY A 23 12.69 19.44 6.54
C GLY A 23 11.26 19.44 6.00
N ILE A 24 11.14 19.05 4.74
CA ILE A 24 9.86 18.84 4.06
C ILE A 24 9.67 17.35 3.86
N TYR A 25 8.57 16.81 4.38
CA TYR A 25 8.25 15.39 4.33
C TYR A 25 6.94 15.15 3.60
N VAL A 26 6.79 13.96 3.04
CA VAL A 26 5.54 13.50 2.42
C VAL A 26 5.11 12.19 3.08
N ASP A 27 3.88 12.16 3.58
CA ASP A 27 3.16 10.94 3.91
C ASP A 27 2.20 10.65 2.75
N CYS A 28 2.52 9.63 1.97
CA CYS A 28 1.78 9.26 0.76
C CYS A 28 0.48 8.52 1.03
N THR A 29 0.24 8.12 2.28
CA THR A 29 -0.83 7.21 2.71
C THR A 29 -1.35 7.64 4.08
N ALA A 30 -1.87 8.86 4.14
CA ALA A 30 -2.18 9.52 5.40
C ALA A 30 -3.19 8.75 6.28
N GLY A 31 -4.18 8.08 5.66
CA GLY A 31 -5.18 7.29 6.38
C GLY A 31 -5.84 8.07 7.51
N GLY A 32 -5.76 7.57 8.74
CA GLY A 32 -6.23 8.26 9.95
C GLY A 32 -5.29 9.35 10.49
N GLY A 33 -4.19 9.66 9.81
CA GLY A 33 -3.25 10.72 10.17
C GLY A 33 -2.25 10.39 11.29
N GLY A 34 -2.14 9.12 11.71
CA GLY A 34 -1.28 8.77 12.84
C GLY A 34 0.22 8.93 12.57
N HIS A 35 0.70 8.45 11.44
CA HIS A 35 2.08 8.67 10.99
C HIS A 35 2.31 10.16 10.71
N SER A 36 1.37 10.82 10.02
CA SER A 36 1.43 12.25 9.73
C SER A 36 1.55 13.11 11.00
N GLU A 37 0.77 12.80 12.04
CA GLU A 37 0.85 13.49 13.32
C GLU A 37 2.21 13.34 13.98
N ALA A 38 2.73 12.10 14.04
CA ALA A 38 4.02 11.82 14.64
C ALA A 38 5.20 12.44 13.87
N ILE A 39 5.11 12.59 12.55
CA ILE A 39 6.07 13.35 11.74
C ILE A 39 6.00 14.83 12.11
N LEU A 40 4.81 15.43 12.16
CA LEU A 40 4.60 16.84 12.49
C LEU A 40 5.07 17.20 13.90
N GLU A 41 4.98 16.27 14.86
CA GLU A 41 5.50 16.45 16.22
C GLU A 41 7.04 16.51 16.28
N ARG A 42 7.74 15.98 15.29
CA ARG A 42 9.22 16.06 15.16
C ARG A 42 9.68 17.28 14.36
N LEU A 43 8.76 17.96 13.70
CA LEU A 43 9.06 19.15 12.90
C LEU A 43 8.91 20.43 13.76
N ASP A 44 9.81 21.37 13.54
CA ASP A 44 9.78 22.72 14.09
C ASP A 44 9.18 23.71 13.09
N SER A 45 9.97 24.12 12.10
CA SER A 45 9.56 25.00 10.99
C SER A 45 9.34 24.22 9.68
N GLY A 46 9.59 22.92 9.67
CA GLY A 46 9.39 22.04 8.53
C GLY A 46 7.91 21.85 8.17
N LYS A 47 7.65 21.23 7.04
CA LYS A 47 6.29 20.98 6.52
C LYS A 47 6.07 19.51 6.24
N LEU A 48 4.83 19.07 6.38
CA LEU A 48 4.36 17.77 5.96
C LEU A 48 3.25 17.90 4.92
N ILE A 49 3.41 17.19 3.83
CA ILE A 49 2.37 16.97 2.83
C ILE A 49 1.77 15.58 3.09
N SER A 50 0.49 15.52 3.41
CA SER A 50 -0.23 14.27 3.67
C SER A 50 -1.18 13.98 2.52
N LEU A 51 -0.99 12.85 1.84
CA LEU A 51 -1.80 12.43 0.69
C LEU A 51 -2.71 11.27 1.08
N ASP A 52 -3.94 11.30 0.60
CA ASP A 52 -4.82 10.15 0.58
C ASP A 52 -5.83 10.29 -0.57
N GLN A 53 -6.31 9.16 -1.10
CA GLN A 53 -7.34 9.15 -2.13
C GLN A 53 -8.76 8.99 -1.56
N ASP A 54 -8.89 8.63 -0.29
CA ASP A 54 -10.15 8.42 0.42
C ASP A 54 -10.65 9.72 1.06
N ASP A 55 -11.89 10.12 0.73
CA ASP A 55 -12.50 11.32 1.31
C ASP A 55 -12.60 11.27 2.84
N GLU A 56 -12.90 10.09 3.41
CA GLU A 56 -13.02 9.91 4.87
C GLU A 56 -11.66 10.06 5.57
N ALA A 57 -10.59 9.55 4.95
CA ALA A 57 -9.22 9.74 5.43
C ALA A 57 -8.84 11.21 5.43
N ILE A 58 -9.10 11.94 4.35
CA ILE A 58 -8.84 13.38 4.23
C ILE A 58 -9.54 14.18 5.32
N GLU A 59 -10.83 13.92 5.56
CA GLU A 59 -11.59 14.64 6.60
C GLU A 59 -11.08 14.29 8.01
N THR A 60 -10.67 13.06 8.25
CA THR A 60 -10.06 12.64 9.52
C THR A 60 -8.72 13.34 9.74
N CYS A 61 -7.86 13.38 8.72
CA CYS A 61 -6.58 14.08 8.76
C CYS A 61 -6.75 15.57 9.04
N LYS A 62 -7.68 16.24 8.35
CA LYS A 62 -7.95 17.67 8.60
C LYS A 62 -8.28 17.96 10.05
N LYS A 63 -9.11 17.12 10.67
CA LYS A 63 -9.48 17.28 12.10
C LYS A 63 -8.29 17.01 13.01
N ARG A 64 -7.57 15.90 12.78
CA ARG A 64 -6.47 15.46 13.64
C ARG A 64 -5.27 16.40 13.57
N LEU A 65 -4.94 16.87 12.38
CA LEU A 65 -3.74 17.67 12.14
C LEU A 65 -3.98 19.18 12.21
N ALA A 66 -5.21 19.64 12.47
CA ALA A 66 -5.57 21.06 12.52
C ALA A 66 -4.67 21.90 13.45
N ARG A 67 -4.20 21.30 14.57
CA ARG A 67 -3.34 22.00 15.56
C ARG A 67 -1.98 22.41 15.00
N PHE A 68 -1.53 21.84 13.90
CA PHE A 68 -0.23 22.13 13.29
C PHE A 68 -0.25 23.28 12.29
N GLY A 69 -1.44 23.81 11.96
CA GLY A 69 -1.63 24.97 11.10
C GLY A 69 -0.99 24.78 9.71
N GLU A 70 -0.26 25.81 9.26
CA GLU A 70 0.35 25.86 7.93
C GLU A 70 1.47 24.83 7.69
N ARG A 71 1.94 24.16 8.73
CA ARG A 71 2.93 23.08 8.59
C ARG A 71 2.33 21.78 8.03
N SER A 72 1.00 21.62 8.14
CA SER A 72 0.25 20.47 7.67
C SER A 72 -0.50 20.80 6.40
N ILE A 73 -0.06 20.22 5.28
CA ILE A 73 -0.68 20.38 3.96
C ILE A 73 -1.35 19.05 3.62
N ILE A 74 -2.68 19.05 3.52
CA ILE A 74 -3.46 17.83 3.23
C ILE A 74 -4.01 17.91 1.82
N VAL A 75 -3.69 16.92 0.99
CA VAL A 75 -4.08 16.88 -0.42
C VAL A 75 -4.79 15.57 -0.72
N LYS A 76 -6.00 15.66 -1.29
CA LYS A 76 -6.68 14.49 -1.83
C LYS A 76 -6.05 14.11 -3.16
N SER A 77 -5.25 13.05 -3.18
CA SER A 77 -4.60 12.53 -4.38
C SER A 77 -4.18 11.08 -4.18
N ASN A 78 -4.07 10.33 -5.28
CA ASN A 78 -3.31 9.08 -5.26
C ASN A 78 -1.82 9.42 -5.24
N PHE A 79 -1.01 8.66 -4.54
CA PHE A 79 0.44 8.92 -4.45
C PHE A 79 1.19 8.67 -5.77
N SER A 80 0.59 8.02 -6.77
CA SER A 80 1.12 7.99 -8.14
C SER A 80 1.24 9.38 -8.75
N GLU A 81 0.44 10.33 -8.25
CA GLU A 81 0.40 11.73 -8.69
C GLU A 81 1.34 12.64 -7.88
N LEU A 82 2.28 12.07 -7.11
CA LEU A 82 3.19 12.82 -6.23
C LEU A 82 3.93 13.93 -6.97
N GLU A 83 4.38 13.67 -8.19
CA GLU A 83 5.06 14.67 -9.03
C GLU A 83 4.17 15.90 -9.30
N ARG A 84 2.91 15.66 -9.67
CA ARG A 84 1.94 16.73 -9.92
C ARG A 84 1.67 17.54 -8.65
N VAL A 85 1.45 16.84 -7.52
CA VAL A 85 1.18 17.51 -6.23
C VAL A 85 2.34 18.39 -5.80
N LEU A 86 3.57 17.91 -5.88
CA LEU A 86 4.76 18.70 -5.53
C LEU A 86 4.90 19.93 -6.43
N ASN A 87 4.62 19.81 -7.73
CA ASN A 87 4.65 20.92 -8.66
C ASN A 87 3.58 21.97 -8.36
N GLU A 88 2.33 21.55 -8.07
CA GLU A 88 1.24 22.46 -7.71
C GLU A 88 1.50 23.21 -6.38
N LEU A 89 2.25 22.60 -5.47
CA LEU A 89 2.66 23.21 -4.21
C LEU A 89 3.98 24.00 -4.33
N GLU A 90 4.57 24.09 -5.52
CA GLU A 90 5.86 24.73 -5.80
C GLU A 90 7.02 24.16 -4.95
N ILE A 91 6.93 22.86 -4.56
CA ILE A 91 7.94 22.18 -3.79
C ILE A 91 8.91 21.45 -4.72
N VAL A 92 10.13 21.95 -4.79
CA VAL A 92 11.17 21.39 -5.68
C VAL A 92 11.83 20.16 -5.05
N HIS A 93 12.12 20.20 -3.76
CA HIS A 93 12.80 19.13 -3.06
C HIS A 93 12.12 18.78 -1.73
N ILE A 94 12.27 17.52 -1.33
CA ILE A 94 11.75 16.96 -0.07
C ILE A 94 12.87 16.25 0.69
N ASP A 95 12.74 16.11 2.02
CA ASP A 95 13.74 15.47 2.87
C ASP A 95 13.38 14.04 3.26
N GLY A 96 12.15 13.62 3.01
CA GLY A 96 11.77 12.23 3.21
C GLY A 96 10.35 11.91 2.77
N VAL A 97 10.11 10.61 2.56
CA VAL A 97 8.81 10.07 2.13
C VAL A 97 8.48 8.84 2.96
N LEU A 98 7.26 8.79 3.44
CA LEU A 98 6.64 7.61 4.02
C LEU A 98 5.53 7.08 3.11
N MET A 99 5.49 5.77 2.91
CA MET A 99 4.38 5.07 2.26
C MET A 99 3.99 3.88 3.13
N ASP A 100 2.75 3.85 3.61
CA ASP A 100 2.12 2.72 4.30
C ASP A 100 1.15 2.06 3.32
N LEU A 101 1.64 1.06 2.55
CA LEU A 101 0.89 0.51 1.42
C LEU A 101 -0.29 -0.35 1.87
N GLY A 102 -1.25 -0.50 0.98
CA GLY A 102 -2.44 -1.33 1.19
C GLY A 102 -3.63 -0.57 1.76
N VAL A 103 -4.55 -1.30 2.41
CA VAL A 103 -5.80 -0.75 2.94
C VAL A 103 -5.63 -0.20 4.35
N SER A 104 -6.31 0.90 4.64
CA SER A 104 -6.37 1.42 6.01
C SER A 104 -7.21 0.49 6.91
N SER A 105 -6.91 0.53 8.21
CA SER A 105 -7.72 -0.21 9.17
C SER A 105 -9.18 0.23 9.15
N HIS A 106 -9.45 1.50 8.92
CA HIS A 106 -10.82 2.04 8.79
C HIS A 106 -11.58 1.39 7.63
N GLN A 107 -10.94 1.25 6.46
CA GLN A 107 -11.52 0.56 5.30
C GLN A 107 -11.84 -0.90 5.59
N LEU A 108 -10.98 -1.61 6.35
CA LEU A 108 -11.22 -3.00 6.74
C LEU A 108 -12.33 -3.14 7.80
N ASP A 109 -12.43 -2.18 8.72
CA ASP A 109 -13.37 -2.21 9.85
C ASP A 109 -14.75 -1.65 9.50
N THR A 110 -14.88 -0.99 8.35
CA THR A 110 -16.15 -0.45 7.85
C THR A 110 -16.77 -1.46 6.88
N PRO A 111 -17.79 -2.25 7.31
CA PRO A 111 -18.35 -3.31 6.47
C PRO A 111 -18.84 -2.83 5.11
N SER A 112 -19.50 -1.66 5.06
CA SER A 112 -20.04 -1.08 3.82
C SER A 112 -19.01 -0.78 2.74
N ARG A 113 -17.70 -0.77 3.07
CA ARG A 113 -16.61 -0.61 2.11
C ARG A 113 -16.26 -1.91 1.35
N GLY A 114 -16.80 -3.07 1.75
CA GLY A 114 -16.66 -4.34 1.05
C GLY A 114 -15.27 -4.99 1.07
N PHE A 115 -14.33 -4.55 1.90
CA PHE A 115 -12.98 -5.12 1.97
C PHE A 115 -12.91 -6.42 2.77
N SER A 116 -13.88 -6.68 3.64
CA SER A 116 -13.88 -7.83 4.54
C SER A 116 -14.65 -9.01 3.99
N TYR A 117 -14.06 -10.19 4.04
CA TYR A 117 -14.72 -11.47 3.75
C TYR A 117 -15.44 -12.07 4.97
N ASN A 118 -15.42 -11.38 6.11
CA ASN A 118 -16.07 -11.83 7.36
C ASN A 118 -17.39 -11.11 7.66
N SER A 119 -17.69 -10.04 6.94
CA SER A 119 -18.88 -9.23 7.12
C SER A 119 -19.64 -9.15 5.79
N ASP A 120 -20.96 -9.21 5.83
CA ASP A 120 -21.78 -9.07 4.62
C ASP A 120 -21.92 -7.61 4.21
N ALA A 121 -21.57 -7.33 2.97
CA ALA A 121 -21.61 -5.99 2.38
C ALA A 121 -21.60 -6.09 0.85
N GLU A 122 -21.91 -4.99 0.17
CA GLU A 122 -21.75 -4.89 -1.28
C GLU A 122 -20.30 -5.13 -1.71
N LEU A 123 -20.10 -5.71 -2.89
CA LEU A 123 -18.77 -5.93 -3.48
C LEU A 123 -18.21 -4.61 -4.03
N ASP A 124 -17.69 -3.75 -3.13
CA ASP A 124 -17.13 -2.46 -3.49
C ASP A 124 -15.60 -2.52 -3.61
N MET A 125 -14.87 -2.60 -2.52
CA MET A 125 -13.41 -2.63 -2.40
C MET A 125 -12.67 -1.41 -3.00
N ARG A 126 -13.35 -0.30 -3.31
CA ARG A 126 -12.70 0.91 -3.82
C ARG A 126 -12.08 1.70 -2.67
N MET A 127 -10.79 2.01 -2.77
CA MET A 127 -10.13 2.96 -1.86
C MET A 127 -10.62 4.38 -2.13
N ASN A 128 -10.77 4.75 -3.41
CA ASN A 128 -11.44 5.98 -3.82
C ASN A 128 -12.91 5.68 -4.16
N PRO A 129 -13.89 6.07 -3.32
CA PRO A 129 -15.31 5.78 -3.58
C PRO A 129 -15.86 6.40 -4.86
N ARG A 130 -15.17 7.39 -5.44
CA ARG A 130 -15.56 8.04 -6.69
C ARG A 130 -15.10 7.30 -7.94
N SER A 131 -14.27 6.25 -7.80
CA SER A 131 -13.89 5.40 -8.93
C SER A 131 -15.14 4.73 -9.51
N PRO A 132 -15.30 4.66 -10.84
CA PRO A 132 -16.44 3.98 -11.43
C PRO A 132 -16.35 2.46 -11.38
N PHE A 133 -15.15 1.89 -11.15
CA PHE A 133 -14.86 0.47 -11.23
C PHE A 133 -14.69 -0.14 -9.83
N SER A 134 -15.41 -1.20 -9.53
CA SER A 134 -15.52 -1.81 -8.21
C SER A 134 -15.23 -3.32 -8.23
N ALA A 135 -15.22 -3.97 -7.08
CA ALA A 135 -15.12 -5.42 -6.98
C ALA A 135 -16.32 -6.14 -7.63
N TYR A 136 -17.50 -5.52 -7.62
CA TYR A 136 -18.67 -6.03 -8.33
C TYR A 136 -18.37 -6.17 -9.83
N ASP A 137 -17.75 -5.16 -10.43
CA ASP A 137 -17.43 -5.16 -11.85
C ASP A 137 -16.41 -6.27 -12.17
N VAL A 138 -15.33 -6.39 -11.39
CA VAL A 138 -14.34 -7.48 -11.56
C VAL A 138 -15.02 -8.84 -11.51
N VAL A 139 -15.84 -9.09 -10.50
CA VAL A 139 -16.46 -10.40 -10.25
C VAL A 139 -17.50 -10.74 -11.33
N ASN A 140 -18.28 -9.75 -11.76
CA ASN A 140 -19.42 -10.00 -12.65
C ASN A 140 -19.14 -9.79 -14.14
N THR A 141 -18.06 -9.10 -14.52
CA THR A 141 -17.77 -8.79 -15.94
C THR A 141 -16.53 -9.45 -16.50
N TYR A 142 -15.48 -9.71 -15.68
CA TYR A 142 -14.25 -10.34 -16.17
C TYR A 142 -14.51 -11.75 -16.69
N SER A 143 -13.83 -12.13 -17.77
CA SER A 143 -13.83 -13.51 -18.28
C SER A 143 -13.19 -14.48 -17.24
N GLU A 144 -13.43 -15.79 -17.40
CA GLU A 144 -12.79 -16.82 -16.57
C GLU A 144 -11.26 -16.71 -16.62
N GLN A 145 -10.71 -16.37 -17.80
CA GLN A 145 -9.26 -16.24 -17.99
C GLN A 145 -8.69 -15.02 -17.26
N GLU A 146 -9.38 -13.89 -17.31
CA GLU A 146 -8.98 -12.66 -16.58
C GLU A 146 -9.07 -12.87 -15.07
N LEU A 147 -10.18 -13.45 -14.57
CA LEU A 147 -10.31 -13.82 -13.17
C LEU A 147 -9.19 -14.77 -12.70
N LYS A 148 -8.95 -15.85 -13.46
CA LYS A 148 -7.86 -16.78 -13.19
C LYS A 148 -6.51 -16.06 -13.12
N LYS A 149 -6.26 -15.14 -14.07
CA LYS A 149 -5.00 -14.39 -14.14
C LYS A 149 -4.79 -13.54 -12.90
N ILE A 150 -5.76 -12.69 -12.54
CA ILE A 150 -5.61 -11.79 -11.37
C ILE A 150 -5.53 -12.60 -10.06
N ILE A 151 -6.34 -13.65 -9.90
CA ILE A 151 -6.32 -14.50 -8.71
C ILE A 151 -4.97 -15.21 -8.55
N PHE A 152 -4.36 -15.64 -9.64
CA PHE A 152 -3.03 -16.27 -9.64
C PHE A 152 -1.92 -15.24 -9.41
N ASP A 153 -1.90 -14.16 -10.19
CA ASP A 153 -0.80 -13.18 -10.18
C ASP A 153 -0.82 -12.31 -8.91
N TYR A 154 -1.99 -11.85 -8.45
CA TYR A 154 -2.13 -10.93 -7.33
C TYR A 154 -2.50 -11.63 -6.00
N GLY A 155 -3.14 -12.79 -6.08
CA GLY A 155 -3.45 -13.60 -4.92
C GLY A 155 -2.38 -14.62 -4.57
N GLU A 156 -1.47 -14.93 -5.50
CA GLU A 156 -0.56 -16.08 -5.41
C GLU A 156 -1.34 -17.37 -5.05
N GLU A 157 -2.59 -17.49 -5.61
CA GLU A 157 -3.54 -18.55 -5.25
C GLU A 157 -3.47 -19.70 -6.27
N ARG A 158 -3.05 -20.87 -5.80
CA ARG A 158 -2.89 -22.07 -6.65
C ARG A 158 -4.20 -22.65 -7.20
N PHE A 159 -5.33 -22.37 -6.50
CA PHE A 159 -6.66 -22.80 -6.94
C PHE A 159 -7.37 -21.76 -7.81
N ALA A 160 -6.63 -20.79 -8.34
CA ALA A 160 -7.17 -19.73 -9.20
C ALA A 160 -8.05 -20.26 -10.35
N PRO A 161 -7.71 -21.36 -11.08
CA PRO A 161 -8.58 -21.87 -12.13
C PRO A 161 -9.94 -22.36 -11.62
N GLN A 162 -9.97 -23.08 -10.49
CA GLN A 162 -11.19 -23.60 -9.90
C GLN A 162 -12.07 -22.48 -9.35
N ILE A 163 -11.45 -21.48 -8.72
CA ILE A 163 -12.15 -20.31 -8.17
C ILE A 163 -12.75 -19.49 -9.30
N ALA A 164 -11.98 -19.13 -10.33
CA ALA A 164 -12.45 -18.37 -11.48
C ALA A 164 -13.64 -19.06 -12.16
N ARG A 165 -13.55 -20.36 -12.44
CA ARG A 165 -14.64 -21.14 -13.02
C ARG A 165 -15.89 -21.13 -12.14
N LYS A 166 -15.74 -21.29 -10.81
CA LYS A 166 -16.89 -21.26 -9.88
C LYS A 166 -17.56 -19.90 -9.80
N ILE A 167 -16.79 -18.82 -9.87
CA ILE A 167 -17.33 -17.46 -9.94
C ILE A 167 -18.17 -17.29 -11.22
N VAL A 168 -17.62 -17.67 -12.37
CA VAL A 168 -18.33 -17.56 -13.66
C VAL A 168 -19.64 -18.34 -13.64
N LEU A 169 -19.59 -19.62 -13.23
CA LEU A 169 -20.79 -20.45 -13.15
C LEU A 169 -21.85 -19.87 -12.18
N ALA A 170 -21.43 -19.33 -11.04
CA ALA A 170 -22.37 -18.77 -10.08
C ALA A 170 -23.05 -17.49 -10.61
N ARG A 171 -22.32 -16.61 -11.27
CA ARG A 171 -22.87 -15.36 -11.80
C ARG A 171 -23.76 -15.55 -13.05
N GLU A 172 -23.62 -16.70 -13.77
CA GLU A 172 -24.52 -17.08 -14.86
C GLU A 172 -25.94 -17.34 -14.35
N GLU A 173 -26.09 -17.78 -13.10
CA GLU A 173 -27.40 -17.97 -12.47
C GLU A 173 -27.91 -16.65 -11.91
N ASN A 174 -27.12 -15.94 -11.11
CA ASN A 174 -27.44 -14.65 -10.53
C ASN A 174 -26.16 -13.83 -10.31
N PRO A 175 -26.16 -12.50 -10.57
CA PRO A 175 -25.02 -11.65 -10.26
C PRO A 175 -24.60 -11.77 -8.79
N ILE A 176 -23.33 -11.93 -8.54
CA ILE A 176 -22.74 -11.99 -7.21
C ILE A 176 -22.68 -10.57 -6.65
N LYS A 177 -23.41 -10.28 -5.58
CA LYS A 177 -23.60 -8.92 -5.08
C LYS A 177 -22.83 -8.63 -3.80
N THR A 178 -22.62 -9.67 -2.96
CA THR A 178 -22.09 -9.44 -1.62
C THR A 178 -20.78 -10.17 -1.36
N THR A 179 -20.07 -9.66 -0.37
CA THR A 179 -18.79 -10.21 0.07
C THR A 179 -18.93 -11.64 0.59
N LEU A 180 -20.00 -11.97 1.35
CA LEU A 180 -20.21 -13.31 1.86
C LEU A 180 -20.62 -14.30 0.77
N GLU A 181 -21.40 -13.88 -0.21
CA GLU A 181 -21.68 -14.70 -1.40
C GLU A 181 -20.38 -15.10 -2.10
N LEU A 182 -19.52 -14.12 -2.42
CA LEU A 182 -18.23 -14.36 -3.03
C LEU A 182 -17.35 -15.26 -2.16
N ALA A 183 -17.23 -14.98 -0.85
CA ALA A 183 -16.43 -15.77 0.07
C ALA A 183 -16.90 -17.23 0.13
N SER A 184 -18.22 -17.48 0.08
CA SER A 184 -18.80 -18.82 0.04
C SER A 184 -18.44 -19.56 -1.25
N ILE A 185 -18.54 -18.90 -2.42
CA ILE A 185 -18.16 -19.46 -3.71
C ILE A 185 -16.69 -19.87 -3.72
N ILE A 186 -15.81 -19.00 -3.24
CA ILE A 186 -14.37 -19.27 -3.15
C ILE A 186 -14.09 -20.46 -2.25
N LYS A 187 -14.69 -20.49 -1.05
CA LYS A 187 -14.54 -21.59 -0.09
C LYS A 187 -14.95 -22.94 -0.71
N ASN A 188 -16.04 -22.96 -1.46
CA ASN A 188 -16.57 -24.16 -2.12
C ASN A 188 -15.77 -24.56 -3.36
N ALA A 189 -14.90 -23.70 -3.90
CA ALA A 189 -14.00 -24.00 -5.00
C ALA A 189 -12.71 -24.70 -4.54
N ILE A 190 -12.31 -24.52 -3.30
CA ILE A 190 -11.07 -25.05 -2.75
C ILE A 190 -11.33 -26.42 -2.11
N PRO A 191 -10.55 -27.47 -2.45
CA PRO A 191 -10.71 -28.79 -1.85
C PRO A 191 -10.58 -28.74 -0.30
N VAL A 192 -11.49 -29.39 0.42
CA VAL A 192 -11.56 -29.38 1.88
C VAL A 192 -10.23 -29.78 2.54
N GLY A 193 -9.55 -30.79 1.97
CA GLY A 193 -8.26 -31.24 2.49
C GLY A 193 -7.13 -30.21 2.31
N ALA A 194 -7.24 -29.31 1.33
CA ALA A 194 -6.30 -28.22 1.13
C ALA A 194 -6.61 -27.04 2.06
N ALA A 195 -7.89 -26.67 2.19
CA ALA A 195 -8.33 -25.60 3.08
C ALA A 195 -7.98 -25.86 4.55
N LYS A 196 -8.08 -27.12 5.01
CA LYS A 196 -7.70 -27.51 6.39
C LYS A 196 -6.19 -27.41 6.69
N LYS A 197 -5.34 -27.41 5.69
CA LYS A 197 -3.87 -27.31 5.85
C LYS A 197 -3.39 -25.85 5.92
N GLU A 198 -4.22 -24.91 5.54
CA GLU A 198 -3.89 -23.48 5.58
C GLU A 198 -4.42 -22.83 6.87
N SER A 199 -3.58 -22.03 7.52
CA SER A 199 -3.95 -21.28 8.73
C SER A 199 -4.78 -20.03 8.44
N GLN A 200 -4.97 -19.69 7.17
CA GLN A 200 -5.64 -18.46 6.71
C GLN A 200 -7.01 -18.78 6.12
N HIS A 201 -7.91 -17.80 6.19
CA HIS A 201 -9.24 -17.93 5.58
C HIS A 201 -9.12 -18.18 4.05
N PRO A 202 -9.85 -19.14 3.47
CA PRO A 202 -9.75 -19.51 2.05
C PRO A 202 -9.95 -18.34 1.07
N ALA A 203 -10.82 -17.39 1.41
CA ALA A 203 -11.09 -16.23 0.56
C ALA A 203 -10.00 -15.14 0.60
N LYS A 204 -9.08 -15.16 1.57
CA LYS A 204 -8.13 -14.07 1.80
C LYS A 204 -7.35 -13.68 0.56
N ARG A 205 -6.77 -14.66 -0.14
CA ARG A 205 -5.94 -14.43 -1.33
C ARG A 205 -6.74 -13.89 -2.52
N THR A 206 -7.93 -14.42 -2.72
CA THR A 206 -8.82 -13.97 -3.81
C THR A 206 -9.32 -12.54 -3.54
N PHE A 207 -9.69 -12.22 -2.30
CA PHE A 207 -10.06 -10.85 -1.92
C PHE A 207 -8.89 -9.88 -2.10
N GLN A 208 -7.68 -10.27 -1.71
CA GLN A 208 -6.48 -9.48 -1.99
C GLN A 208 -6.30 -9.24 -3.49
N ALA A 209 -6.47 -10.28 -4.32
CA ALA A 209 -6.31 -10.17 -5.76
C ALA A 209 -7.31 -9.19 -6.40
N ILE A 210 -8.59 -9.29 -6.01
CA ILE A 210 -9.65 -8.41 -6.51
C ILE A 210 -9.39 -6.96 -6.04
N ARG A 211 -8.98 -6.77 -4.78
CA ARG A 211 -8.65 -5.46 -4.21
C ARG A 211 -7.50 -4.79 -4.96
N ILE A 212 -6.43 -5.53 -5.22
CA ILE A 212 -5.28 -5.05 -6.00
C ILE A 212 -5.71 -4.62 -7.40
N GLU A 213 -6.56 -5.40 -8.06
CA GLU A 213 -7.08 -5.09 -9.40
C GLU A 213 -7.93 -3.82 -9.39
N VAL A 214 -8.90 -3.71 -8.47
CA VAL A 214 -9.82 -2.55 -8.36
C VAL A 214 -9.06 -1.25 -8.11
N ASN A 215 -7.98 -1.30 -7.31
CA ASN A 215 -7.28 -0.10 -6.85
C ASN A 215 -5.94 0.13 -7.56
N HIS A 216 -5.53 -0.75 -8.49
CA HIS A 216 -4.23 -0.69 -9.19
C HIS A 216 -3.04 -0.57 -8.22
N GLU A 217 -3.12 -1.27 -7.06
CA GLU A 217 -2.22 -1.06 -5.93
C GLU A 217 -0.74 -1.24 -6.28
N LEU A 218 -0.42 -2.17 -7.18
CA LEU A 218 0.97 -2.46 -7.57
C LEU A 218 1.52 -1.47 -8.60
N ASP A 219 0.67 -0.98 -9.50
CA ASP A 219 1.08 -0.13 -10.60
C ASP A 219 1.54 1.25 -10.15
N VAL A 220 0.99 1.73 -9.03
CA VAL A 220 1.26 3.07 -8.48
C VAL A 220 2.56 3.14 -7.65
N ILE A 221 3.12 1.99 -7.21
CA ILE A 221 4.30 1.96 -6.34
C ILE A 221 5.55 2.45 -7.08
N THR A 222 5.78 1.95 -8.28
CA THR A 222 6.98 2.29 -9.06
C THR A 222 7.07 3.77 -9.39
N PRO A 223 6.03 4.42 -9.98
CA PRO A 223 6.06 5.85 -10.26
C PRO A 223 6.29 6.70 -9.02
N ALA A 224 5.68 6.34 -7.89
CA ALA A 224 5.86 7.06 -6.64
C ALA A 224 7.30 6.99 -6.11
N ILE A 225 7.92 5.80 -6.16
CA ILE A 225 9.35 5.65 -5.79
C ILE A 225 10.24 6.48 -6.73
N GLU A 226 9.98 6.47 -8.03
CA GLU A 226 10.75 7.21 -9.02
C GLU A 226 10.69 8.72 -8.76
N THR A 227 9.50 9.25 -8.52
CA THR A 227 9.30 10.66 -8.14
C THR A 227 9.98 10.97 -6.80
N ALA A 228 9.77 10.15 -5.77
CA ALA A 228 10.41 10.35 -4.47
C ALA A 228 11.94 10.43 -4.61
N VAL A 229 12.56 9.47 -5.32
CA VAL A 229 14.01 9.45 -5.54
C VAL A 229 14.49 10.67 -6.34
N SER A 230 13.73 11.15 -7.31
CA SER A 230 14.11 12.32 -8.10
C SER A 230 14.04 13.62 -7.30
N ARG A 231 13.04 13.76 -6.42
CA ARG A 231 12.75 14.97 -5.64
C ARG A 231 13.44 15.02 -4.29
N MET A 232 13.97 13.91 -3.77
CA MET A 232 14.65 13.92 -2.47
C MET A 232 15.98 14.64 -2.51
N ASN A 233 16.24 15.43 -1.47
CA ASN A 233 17.56 15.95 -1.12
C ASN A 233 18.54 14.80 -0.78
N ILE A 234 19.83 15.02 -0.97
CA ILE A 234 20.87 14.09 -0.49
C ILE A 234 20.75 13.93 1.03
N GLY A 235 20.80 12.69 1.51
CA GLY A 235 20.55 12.32 2.91
C GLY A 235 19.07 12.24 3.28
N GLY A 236 18.15 12.51 2.33
CA GLY A 236 16.72 12.26 2.51
C GLY A 236 16.42 10.76 2.54
N ARG A 237 15.36 10.34 3.24
CA ARG A 237 14.99 8.94 3.40
C ARG A 237 13.62 8.62 2.83
N ILE A 238 13.54 7.46 2.18
CA ILE A 238 12.30 6.86 1.75
C ILE A 238 12.03 5.60 2.58
N ALA A 239 10.94 5.60 3.33
CA ALA A 239 10.48 4.51 4.18
C ALA A 239 9.18 3.97 3.61
N ILE A 240 9.15 2.69 3.23
CA ILE A 240 7.97 2.04 2.65
C ILE A 240 7.61 0.81 3.45
N MET A 241 6.39 0.78 3.95
CA MET A 241 5.79 -0.36 4.61
C MET A 241 4.91 -1.13 3.62
N THR A 242 5.03 -2.46 3.66
CA THR A 242 4.35 -3.40 2.75
C THR A 242 3.69 -4.51 3.56
N PHE A 243 2.57 -5.06 3.09
CA PHE A 243 1.80 -6.08 3.81
C PHE A 243 1.72 -7.44 3.09
N HIS A 244 2.16 -7.49 1.84
CA HIS A 244 2.25 -8.75 1.09
C HIS A 244 3.50 -8.84 0.21
N SER A 245 3.75 -10.06 -0.30
CA SER A 245 4.95 -10.43 -1.05
C SER A 245 5.17 -9.61 -2.32
N LEU A 246 4.11 -9.24 -3.02
CA LEU A 246 4.20 -8.53 -4.30
C LEU A 246 4.68 -7.09 -4.10
N GLU A 247 4.10 -6.36 -3.14
CA GLU A 247 4.58 -5.02 -2.77
C GLU A 247 6.05 -5.06 -2.34
N ASP A 248 6.39 -5.96 -1.40
CA ASP A 248 7.75 -6.10 -0.87
C ASP A 248 8.77 -6.39 -1.98
N ARG A 249 8.36 -7.20 -2.98
CA ARG A 249 9.19 -7.53 -4.15
C ARG A 249 9.45 -6.30 -5.01
N ILE A 250 8.43 -5.48 -5.30
CA ILE A 250 8.56 -4.25 -6.09
C ILE A 250 9.49 -3.27 -5.39
N VAL A 251 9.23 -2.96 -4.11
CA VAL A 251 10.04 -2.02 -3.33
C VAL A 251 11.50 -2.48 -3.24
N LYS A 252 11.73 -3.75 -2.88
CA LYS A 252 13.08 -4.33 -2.82
C LYS A 252 13.81 -4.23 -4.15
N THR A 253 13.13 -4.55 -5.25
CA THR A 253 13.74 -4.51 -6.59
C THR A 253 14.13 -3.09 -6.96
N LYS A 254 13.22 -2.12 -6.79
CA LYS A 254 13.48 -0.71 -7.09
C LYS A 254 14.61 -0.12 -6.26
N TYR A 255 14.65 -0.38 -4.95
CA TYR A 255 15.74 0.08 -4.11
C TYR A 255 17.10 -0.49 -4.55
N ASN A 256 17.13 -1.78 -4.89
CA ASN A 256 18.35 -2.41 -5.39
C ASN A 256 18.78 -1.83 -6.75
N ASP A 257 17.83 -1.56 -7.64
CA ASP A 257 18.15 -0.97 -8.95
C ASP A 257 18.75 0.44 -8.82
N TYR A 258 18.19 1.26 -7.93
CA TYR A 258 18.75 2.59 -7.64
C TYR A 258 20.07 2.56 -6.83
N ALA A 259 20.35 1.48 -6.13
CA ALA A 259 21.61 1.30 -5.41
C ALA A 259 22.76 0.79 -6.29
N LYS A 260 22.46 0.37 -7.53
CA LYS A 260 23.50 -0.08 -8.47
C LYS A 260 24.29 1.10 -9.02
N ALA A 261 25.61 1.08 -8.83
CA ALA A 261 26.51 2.05 -9.43
C ALA A 261 26.77 1.79 -10.92
N CYS A 262 26.56 0.56 -11.38
CA CYS A 262 26.77 0.16 -12.77
C CYS A 262 25.66 -0.78 -13.24
N THR A 263 25.19 -0.57 -14.47
CA THR A 263 24.15 -1.40 -15.13
C THR A 263 24.69 -2.14 -16.35
N CYS A 264 26.02 -2.07 -16.62
CA CYS A 264 26.66 -2.84 -17.69
C CYS A 264 26.55 -4.35 -17.43
N PRO A 265 26.55 -5.19 -18.47
CA PRO A 265 26.72 -6.62 -18.33
C PRO A 265 27.99 -6.97 -17.55
N ALA A 266 27.93 -8.02 -16.72
CA ALA A 266 29.02 -8.39 -15.82
C ALA A 266 30.35 -8.76 -16.57
N ASN A 267 30.26 -9.12 -17.84
CA ASN A 267 31.40 -9.45 -18.69
C ASN A 267 32.05 -8.26 -19.41
N PHE A 268 31.55 -7.02 -19.18
CA PHE A 268 32.15 -5.83 -19.77
C PHE A 268 33.45 -5.47 -19.03
N PRO A 269 34.56 -5.28 -19.75
CA PRO A 269 35.85 -5.02 -19.12
C PRO A 269 35.95 -3.61 -18.47
N VAL A 270 35.15 -2.65 -18.97
CA VAL A 270 35.12 -1.29 -18.47
C VAL A 270 33.67 -0.80 -18.43
N CYS A 271 33.31 -0.08 -17.39
CA CYS A 271 31.98 0.53 -17.29
C CYS A 271 31.80 1.63 -18.33
N VAL A 272 30.75 1.50 -19.16
CA VAL A 272 30.38 2.46 -20.22
C VAL A 272 29.00 3.07 -20.01
N CYS A 273 28.23 2.62 -18.99
CA CYS A 273 26.85 3.08 -18.81
C CYS A 273 26.75 4.48 -18.16
N GLY A 274 27.79 4.97 -17.52
CA GLY A 274 27.77 6.24 -16.79
C GLY A 274 26.80 6.28 -15.61
N ASN A 275 26.16 5.14 -15.26
CA ASN A 275 25.20 5.07 -14.15
C ASN A 275 25.88 5.34 -12.82
N LYS A 276 25.17 6.05 -11.95
CA LYS A 276 25.60 6.26 -10.55
C LYS A 276 24.49 5.77 -9.63
N ALA A 277 24.89 5.19 -8.52
CA ALA A 277 23.93 4.87 -7.47
C ALA A 277 23.20 6.14 -7.01
N LYS A 278 21.90 6.06 -6.86
CA LYS A 278 21.03 7.15 -6.39
C LYS A 278 20.55 6.92 -4.98
N LEU A 279 20.55 5.66 -4.53
CA LEU A 279 20.12 5.26 -3.20
C LEU A 279 21.17 4.38 -2.54
N LYS A 280 21.25 4.52 -1.22
CA LYS A 280 21.91 3.58 -0.31
C LYS A 280 20.81 2.82 0.42
N VAL A 281 20.73 1.49 0.24
CA VAL A 281 19.78 0.64 0.97
C VAL A 281 20.18 0.56 2.44
N ILE A 282 19.37 1.11 3.32
CA ILE A 282 19.58 1.08 4.76
C ILE A 282 19.18 -0.30 5.32
N THR A 283 18.03 -0.80 4.94
CA THR A 283 17.50 -2.09 5.41
C THR A 283 17.77 -3.21 4.40
N LYS A 284 18.86 -3.94 4.53
CA LYS A 284 19.12 -5.16 3.72
C LYS A 284 18.05 -6.24 3.96
N LYS A 285 17.64 -6.42 5.22
CA LYS A 285 16.45 -7.19 5.62
C LYS A 285 15.38 -6.18 6.04
N PRO A 286 14.08 -6.45 5.77
CA PRO A 286 13.04 -5.54 6.23
C PRO A 286 13.00 -5.50 7.76
N ILE A 287 12.66 -4.35 8.33
CA ILE A 287 12.25 -4.25 9.72
C ILE A 287 10.85 -4.86 9.83
N ILE A 288 10.63 -5.67 10.84
CA ILE A 288 9.34 -6.30 11.15
C ILE A 288 8.87 -5.86 12.53
N ALA A 289 7.57 -5.94 12.76
CA ALA A 289 6.98 -5.61 14.06
C ALA A 289 7.60 -6.45 15.20
N ASN A 290 7.83 -5.81 16.32
CA ASN A 290 8.29 -6.47 17.54
C ASN A 290 7.14 -7.21 18.25
N ASN A 291 7.45 -7.97 19.32
CA ASN A 291 6.45 -8.76 20.02
C ASN A 291 5.37 -7.91 20.72
N GLU A 292 5.70 -6.70 21.17
CA GLU A 292 4.75 -5.78 21.81
C GLU A 292 3.72 -5.31 20.78
N GLU A 293 4.18 -4.80 19.65
CA GLU A 293 3.35 -4.40 18.51
C GLU A 293 2.47 -5.59 18.03
N LEU A 294 3.02 -6.81 17.91
CA LEU A 294 2.27 -8.00 17.48
C LEU A 294 1.14 -8.39 18.43
N ASN A 295 1.29 -8.14 19.73
CA ASN A 295 0.28 -8.39 20.73
C ASN A 295 -0.83 -7.34 20.71
N GLU A 296 -0.48 -6.08 20.47
CA GLU A 296 -1.42 -4.96 20.47
C GLU A 296 -2.12 -4.79 19.11
N ASN A 297 -1.39 -5.05 18.00
CA ASN A 297 -1.87 -4.84 16.65
C ASN A 297 -1.62 -6.06 15.76
N ALA A 298 -2.60 -6.95 15.68
CA ALA A 298 -2.50 -8.17 14.86
C ALA A 298 -2.26 -7.87 13.34
N ARG A 299 -2.54 -6.65 12.86
CA ARG A 299 -2.32 -6.23 11.48
C ARG A 299 -0.84 -6.04 11.15
N SER A 300 -0.02 -5.75 12.15
CA SER A 300 1.44 -5.62 11.99
C SER A 300 2.15 -6.93 11.64
N ARG A 301 1.46 -8.08 11.81
CA ARG A 301 2.06 -9.43 11.59
C ARG A 301 2.66 -9.60 10.19
N SER A 302 2.08 -9.00 9.18
CA SER A 302 2.56 -9.10 7.79
C SER A 302 3.37 -7.88 7.35
N ALA A 303 3.46 -6.85 8.20
CA ALA A 303 4.14 -5.61 7.90
C ALA A 303 5.66 -5.80 7.74
N LYS A 304 6.22 -5.16 6.72
CA LYS A 304 7.66 -5.13 6.43
C LYS A 304 8.04 -3.72 6.05
N LEU A 305 8.86 -3.08 6.86
CA LEU A 305 9.37 -1.75 6.58
C LEU A 305 10.72 -1.83 5.86
N ARG A 306 10.82 -1.17 4.71
CA ARG A 306 12.06 -0.98 3.95
C ARG A 306 12.46 0.48 3.89
N VAL A 307 13.74 0.73 4.07
CA VAL A 307 14.31 2.09 4.12
C VAL A 307 15.50 2.19 3.19
N ALA A 308 15.55 3.28 2.43
CA ALA A 308 16.70 3.69 1.65
C ALA A 308 16.96 5.19 1.81
N GLU A 309 18.20 5.60 1.61
CA GLU A 309 18.69 6.97 1.75
C GLU A 309 19.18 7.48 0.40
N LYS A 310 18.86 8.71 0.05
CA LYS A 310 19.36 9.39 -1.14
C LYS A 310 20.83 9.75 -0.99
N ILE A 311 21.66 9.39 -1.99
CA ILE A 311 23.10 9.68 -2.04
C ILE A 311 23.48 10.50 -3.27
#